data_c761bbdbc8b2b74fd780c074bf0619f7
#
_entry.id   c761bbdbc8b2b74fd780c074bf0619f7
#
_cell.length_a   1.000
_cell.length_b   1.000
_cell.length_c   1.000
_cell.angle_alpha   90.00
_cell.angle_beta   90.00
_cell.angle_gamma   90.00
#
_symmetry.space_group_name_H-M   'P 1'
#
loop_
_entity.id
_entity.type
_entity.pdbx_description
1 polymer ?
#
loop_
_entity_poly.entity_id
_entity_poly.type
_entity_poly.pdbx_seq_one_letter_code
_entity_poly.pdbx_strand_id
1 'polypeptide(L)'
;NDNHSISLVPGDGSEDNDALLIGGQKLYFKSNPDFEAKPNYSLRIRVVDAGGISTENKFIINLIDINEAGTSLEISAQQIDENVDLNTVVGQFKTNDPDTNDQQVYTLVSGKGASSNNLILISGDKLLTNTQLNHKANDIYSVRTLAEDLVGNKIVSVFDIKINDVNDAPSGIQPSSSLQ
;
A
#
# COMPACT_ATOMS: atom_id res chain seq x y z
N ASN A 1 23.86 42.59 -22.29
CA ASN A 1 23.37 41.49 -21.42
C ASN A 1 23.46 41.97 -19.99
N ASP A 2 22.32 42.36 -19.40
CA ASP A 2 22.26 42.69 -17.99
C ASP A 2 22.54 41.42 -17.18
N ASN A 3 23.61 41.43 -16.42
CA ASN A 3 23.97 40.30 -15.59
C ASN A 3 23.22 40.47 -14.26
N HIS A 4 22.31 39.54 -13.95
CA HIS A 4 21.53 39.53 -12.73
C HIS A 4 21.99 38.41 -11.79
N SER A 5 22.11 38.71 -10.50
CA SER A 5 22.28 37.69 -9.47
C SER A 5 20.93 37.37 -8.82
N ILE A 6 20.69 36.07 -8.58
CA ILE A 6 19.47 35.57 -7.98
C ILE A 6 19.81 34.84 -6.69
N SER A 7 19.08 35.12 -5.62
CA SER A 7 19.32 34.50 -4.31
C SER A 7 18.02 34.25 -3.55
N LEU A 8 18.00 33.21 -2.73
CA LEU A 8 16.97 33.02 -1.72
C LEU A 8 17.26 33.95 -0.54
N VAL A 9 16.25 34.65 -0.05
CA VAL A 9 16.39 35.64 1.03
C VAL A 9 15.34 35.43 2.12
N PRO A 10 15.66 35.71 3.40
CA PRO A 10 14.70 35.59 4.48
C PRO A 10 13.62 36.67 4.39
N GLY A 11 12.45 36.41 4.98
CA GLY A 11 11.32 37.33 5.07
C GLY A 11 9.97 36.64 4.92
N ASP A 12 8.89 37.37 4.85
CA ASP A 12 7.56 36.84 4.63
C ASP A 12 7.50 36.01 3.32
N GLY A 13 7.07 34.76 3.42
CA GLY A 13 7.02 33.79 2.30
C GLY A 13 8.35 33.08 2.02
N SER A 14 9.30 33.04 2.98
CA SER A 14 10.58 32.30 2.86
C SER A 14 10.63 31.00 3.65
N GLU A 15 9.48 30.50 4.10
CA GLU A 15 9.37 29.41 5.06
C GLU A 15 10.08 28.14 4.59
N ASP A 16 10.17 27.93 3.27
CA ASP A 16 10.75 26.73 2.66
C ASP A 16 12.04 26.97 1.89
N ASN A 17 12.64 28.15 2.04
CA ASN A 17 13.93 28.44 1.39
C ASN A 17 15.01 27.39 1.68
N ASP A 18 14.98 26.80 2.88
CA ASP A 18 15.96 25.79 3.29
C ASP A 18 15.82 24.46 2.54
N ALA A 19 14.66 24.18 1.96
CA ALA A 19 14.43 23.01 1.12
C ALA A 19 14.97 23.20 -0.31
N LEU A 20 15.34 24.40 -0.69
CA LEU A 20 15.65 24.82 -2.05
C LEU A 20 17.09 25.35 -2.19
N LEU A 21 17.57 25.36 -3.41
CA LEU A 21 18.83 26.01 -3.79
C LEU A 21 18.71 26.66 -5.16
N ILE A 22 19.49 27.70 -5.40
CA ILE A 22 19.64 28.35 -6.70
C ILE A 22 21.00 28.00 -7.27
N GLY A 23 21.04 27.48 -8.50
CA GLY A 23 22.23 27.21 -9.28
C GLY A 23 22.15 27.94 -10.61
N GLY A 24 22.89 29.05 -10.74
CA GLY A 24 22.78 29.96 -11.89
C GLY A 24 21.41 30.62 -11.93
N GLN A 25 20.63 30.36 -12.99
CA GLN A 25 19.25 30.86 -13.16
C GLN A 25 18.19 29.79 -12.92
N LYS A 26 18.54 28.68 -12.28
CA LYS A 26 17.65 27.57 -12.01
C LYS A 26 17.46 27.36 -10.52
N LEU A 27 16.24 27.00 -10.16
CA LEU A 27 15.85 26.61 -8.81
C LEU A 27 15.78 25.08 -8.74
N TYR A 28 16.26 24.51 -7.65
CA TYR A 28 16.28 23.07 -7.41
C TYR A 28 15.79 22.76 -6.00
N PHE A 29 15.14 21.63 -5.83
CA PHE A 29 14.97 21.01 -4.51
C PHE A 29 16.29 20.36 -4.08
N LYS A 30 16.62 20.43 -2.78
CA LYS A 30 17.80 19.75 -2.19
C LYS A 30 17.58 18.25 -2.03
N SER A 31 16.33 17.80 -1.92
CA SER A 31 15.87 16.41 -1.91
C SER A 31 14.64 16.30 -2.77
N ASN A 32 14.26 15.06 -3.16
CA ASN A 32 13.01 14.85 -3.86
C ASN A 32 11.84 15.31 -2.98
N PRO A 33 10.98 16.20 -3.49
CA PRO A 33 9.78 16.59 -2.77
C PRO A 33 8.76 15.43 -2.81
N ASP A 34 7.90 15.39 -1.80
CA ASP A 34 6.86 14.40 -1.57
C ASP A 34 5.55 15.18 -1.37
N PHE A 35 4.55 14.89 -2.20
CA PHE A 35 3.27 15.60 -2.20
C PHE A 35 2.47 15.30 -0.93
N GLU A 36 2.46 14.05 -0.47
CA GLU A 36 1.72 13.57 0.70
C GLU A 36 2.28 14.18 1.99
N ALA A 37 3.61 14.38 2.03
CA ALA A 37 4.26 15.02 3.15
C ALA A 37 4.08 16.55 3.10
N LYS A 38 4.19 17.17 1.91
CA LYS A 38 4.10 18.61 1.75
C LYS A 38 3.73 19.03 0.33
N PRO A 39 2.45 19.39 0.05
CA PRO A 39 1.99 19.67 -1.31
C PRO A 39 2.43 21.02 -1.88
N ASN A 40 2.92 21.95 -1.06
CA ASN A 40 3.38 23.26 -1.55
C ASN A 40 4.57 23.78 -0.75
N TYR A 41 5.38 24.62 -1.43
CA TYR A 41 6.57 25.25 -0.88
C TYR A 41 6.53 26.75 -1.14
N SER A 42 6.80 27.53 -0.10
CA SER A 42 6.83 28.99 -0.09
C SER A 42 8.26 29.47 -0.08
N LEU A 43 8.64 30.32 -1.03
CA LEU A 43 10.00 30.81 -1.16
C LEU A 43 10.03 32.32 -1.50
N ARG A 44 11.11 32.97 -1.03
CA ARG A 44 11.36 34.37 -1.31
C ARG A 44 12.67 34.53 -2.09
N ILE A 45 12.56 35.15 -3.25
CA ILE A 45 13.68 35.38 -4.16
C ILE A 45 13.99 36.87 -4.24
N ARG A 46 15.29 37.21 -4.18
CA ARG A 46 15.82 38.52 -4.53
C ARG A 46 16.59 38.41 -5.84
N VAL A 47 16.36 39.37 -6.73
CA VAL A 47 17.13 39.58 -7.95
C VAL A 47 17.85 40.92 -7.83
N VAL A 48 19.14 40.96 -8.16
CA VAL A 48 19.98 42.18 -8.14
C VAL A 48 20.57 42.33 -9.53
N ASP A 49 20.48 43.55 -10.11
CA ASP A 49 21.07 43.87 -11.39
C ASP A 49 22.57 44.27 -11.24
N ALA A 50 23.26 44.51 -12.37
CA ALA A 50 24.67 44.93 -12.40
C ALA A 50 24.89 46.30 -11.76
N GLY A 51 23.84 47.13 -11.64
CA GLY A 51 23.89 48.45 -10.98
C GLY A 51 23.62 48.39 -9.48
N GLY A 52 23.31 47.20 -8.92
CA GLY A 52 23.00 47.00 -7.51
C GLY A 52 21.52 47.25 -7.13
N ILE A 53 20.64 47.53 -8.10
CA ILE A 53 19.22 47.68 -7.85
C ILE A 53 18.60 46.27 -7.67
N SER A 54 17.81 46.12 -6.62
CA SER A 54 17.21 44.81 -6.30
C SER A 54 15.70 44.85 -6.18
N THR A 55 15.09 43.71 -6.47
CA THR A 55 13.66 43.45 -6.21
C THR A 55 13.52 42.09 -5.51
N GLU A 56 12.48 41.96 -4.70
CA GLU A 56 12.15 40.72 -3.99
C GLU A 56 10.71 40.37 -4.23
N ASN A 57 10.46 39.05 -4.47
CA ASN A 57 9.13 38.52 -4.59
C ASN A 57 9.03 37.17 -3.87
N LYS A 58 7.84 36.89 -3.38
CA LYS A 58 7.48 35.57 -2.88
C LYS A 58 6.81 34.74 -3.96
N PHE A 59 7.08 33.45 -3.92
CA PHE A 59 6.54 32.46 -4.85
C PHE A 59 6.01 31.27 -4.06
N ILE A 60 5.04 30.55 -4.64
CA ILE A 60 4.58 29.27 -4.15
C ILE A 60 4.79 28.26 -5.26
N ILE A 61 5.49 27.16 -4.94
CA ILE A 61 5.58 25.98 -5.80
C ILE A 61 4.52 25.02 -5.30
N ASN A 62 3.56 24.66 -6.13
CA ASN A 62 2.63 23.58 -5.87
C ASN A 62 3.16 22.32 -6.54
N LEU A 63 3.28 21.24 -5.79
CA LEU A 63 3.55 19.92 -6.35
C LEU A 63 2.30 19.41 -7.08
N ILE A 64 2.51 18.54 -8.01
CA ILE A 64 1.45 17.78 -8.66
C ILE A 64 1.52 16.39 -8.06
N ASP A 65 0.40 15.91 -7.55
CA ASP A 65 0.22 14.57 -7.07
C ASP A 65 0.46 13.54 -8.18
N ILE A 66 1.22 12.50 -7.88
CA ILE A 66 1.52 11.39 -8.78
C ILE A 66 1.25 10.12 -7.99
N ASN A 67 0.32 9.31 -8.46
CA ASN A 67 -0.04 8.07 -7.80
C ASN A 67 1.17 7.13 -7.60
N GLU A 68 1.46 6.80 -6.37
CA GLU A 68 2.47 5.85 -5.95
C GLU A 68 1.91 4.44 -5.80
N ALA A 69 2.80 3.48 -5.60
CA ALA A 69 2.41 2.11 -5.28
C ALA A 69 2.14 1.95 -3.78
N GLY A 70 1.16 1.15 -3.44
CA GLY A 70 0.94 0.73 -2.05
C GLY A 70 2.21 0.17 -1.41
N THR A 71 2.45 0.46 -0.15
CA THR A 71 3.67 0.09 0.59
C THR A 71 3.56 -1.26 1.28
N SER A 72 2.35 -1.70 1.64
CA SER A 72 2.08 -3.03 2.20
C SER A 72 0.67 -3.50 1.88
N LEU A 73 0.50 -4.81 1.76
CA LEU A 73 -0.79 -5.49 1.67
C LEU A 73 -0.98 -6.33 2.94
N GLU A 74 -2.05 -6.09 3.64
CA GLU A 74 -2.39 -6.71 4.92
C GLU A 74 -3.75 -7.41 4.85
N ILE A 75 -4.00 -8.32 5.78
CA ILE A 75 -5.31 -8.95 5.99
C ILE A 75 -5.69 -8.89 7.47
N SER A 76 -6.95 -8.62 7.77
CA SER A 76 -7.44 -8.38 9.14
C SER A 76 -7.39 -9.62 10.04
N ALA A 77 -7.42 -10.83 9.46
CA ALA A 77 -7.29 -12.08 10.18
C ALA A 77 -6.63 -13.15 9.30
N GLN A 78 -5.85 -14.03 9.93
CA GLN A 78 -5.14 -15.15 9.30
C GLN A 78 -5.45 -16.48 10.03
N GLN A 79 -6.66 -16.62 10.54
CA GLN A 79 -7.13 -17.86 11.14
C GLN A 79 -8.64 -18.03 10.98
N ILE A 80 -9.09 -19.26 10.88
CA ILE A 80 -10.49 -19.62 10.77
C ILE A 80 -10.70 -21.04 11.31
N ASP A 81 -11.87 -21.35 11.81
CA ASP A 81 -12.21 -22.70 12.25
C ASP A 81 -12.38 -23.63 11.03
N GLU A 82 -12.07 -24.90 11.21
CA GLU A 82 -12.40 -25.90 10.21
C GLU A 82 -13.92 -26.12 10.10
N ASN A 83 -14.36 -26.80 9.04
CA ASN A 83 -15.75 -27.18 8.82
C ASN A 83 -16.76 -26.02 8.69
N VAL A 84 -16.27 -24.77 8.54
CA VAL A 84 -17.15 -23.64 8.27
C VAL A 84 -17.80 -23.74 6.88
N ASP A 85 -18.91 -23.06 6.69
CA ASP A 85 -19.61 -23.01 5.42
C ASP A 85 -18.78 -22.32 4.31
N LEU A 86 -19.12 -22.64 3.06
CA LEU A 86 -18.58 -21.92 1.90
C LEU A 86 -18.94 -20.43 1.99
N ASN A 87 -18.07 -19.60 1.45
CA ASN A 87 -18.19 -18.14 1.48
C ASN A 87 -18.10 -17.53 2.89
N THR A 88 -17.60 -18.28 3.87
CA THR A 88 -17.24 -17.70 5.18
C THR A 88 -16.05 -16.77 5.03
N VAL A 89 -16.15 -15.57 5.60
CA VAL A 89 -15.08 -14.57 5.56
C VAL A 89 -13.93 -15.02 6.46
N VAL A 90 -12.73 -15.16 5.88
CA VAL A 90 -11.47 -15.40 6.58
C VAL A 90 -10.93 -14.08 7.11
N GLY A 91 -10.88 -13.06 6.26
CA GLY A 91 -10.36 -11.74 6.61
C GLY A 91 -10.66 -10.72 5.52
N GLN A 92 -10.34 -9.47 5.82
CA GLN A 92 -10.50 -8.34 4.91
C GLN A 92 -9.13 -7.76 4.58
N PHE A 93 -8.86 -7.55 3.30
CA PHE A 93 -7.64 -6.96 2.82
C PHE A 93 -7.61 -5.44 3.06
N LYS A 94 -6.41 -4.95 3.27
CA LYS A 94 -6.10 -3.52 3.30
C LYS A 94 -4.74 -3.30 2.66
N THR A 95 -4.66 -2.40 1.71
CA THR A 95 -3.39 -1.87 1.22
C THR A 95 -3.08 -0.57 1.96
N ASN A 96 -1.87 -0.43 2.47
CA ASN A 96 -1.38 0.84 2.96
C ASN A 96 -0.76 1.57 1.77
N ASP A 97 -1.39 2.67 1.39
CA ASP A 97 -1.05 3.47 0.24
C ASP A 97 -0.76 4.91 0.67
N PRO A 98 0.29 5.58 0.15
CA PRO A 98 0.51 6.99 0.38
C PRO A 98 -0.68 7.83 -0.12
N ASP A 99 -1.25 7.46 -1.27
CA ASP A 99 -2.38 8.16 -1.86
C ASP A 99 -3.67 7.90 -1.09
N THR A 100 -4.22 8.93 -0.47
CA THR A 100 -5.49 8.81 0.23
C THR A 100 -6.64 8.60 -0.75
N ASN A 101 -7.45 7.56 -0.51
CA ASN A 101 -8.60 7.14 -1.32
C ASN A 101 -8.25 6.39 -2.63
N ASP A 102 -7.02 5.90 -2.78
CA ASP A 102 -6.72 5.03 -3.90
C ASP A 102 -7.51 3.72 -3.79
N GLN A 103 -8.04 3.27 -4.94
CA GLN A 103 -8.86 2.07 -5.02
C GLN A 103 -8.00 0.89 -5.45
N GLN A 104 -8.06 -0.18 -4.65
CA GLN A 104 -7.30 -1.39 -4.90
C GLN A 104 -8.21 -2.54 -5.37
N VAL A 105 -7.74 -3.29 -6.36
CA VAL A 105 -8.35 -4.54 -6.80
C VAL A 105 -7.51 -5.70 -6.31
N TYR A 106 -8.13 -6.62 -5.56
CA TYR A 106 -7.46 -7.79 -5.00
C TYR A 106 -7.73 -9.02 -5.83
N THR A 107 -6.69 -9.78 -6.18
CA THR A 107 -6.79 -11.02 -6.96
C THR A 107 -5.84 -12.09 -6.45
N LEU A 108 -6.24 -13.37 -6.58
CA LEU A 108 -5.35 -14.49 -6.33
C LEU A 108 -4.42 -14.70 -7.53
N VAL A 109 -3.11 -14.83 -7.27
CA VAL A 109 -2.12 -14.99 -8.32
C VAL A 109 -1.25 -16.22 -8.11
N SER A 110 -0.79 -16.83 -9.19
CA SER A 110 0.11 -17.99 -9.15
C SER A 110 1.51 -17.61 -8.64
N GLY A 111 2.25 -18.60 -8.15
CA GLY A 111 3.62 -18.44 -7.72
C GLY A 111 3.90 -19.09 -6.36
N LYS A 112 5.09 -18.83 -5.80
CA LYS A 112 5.46 -19.37 -4.49
C LYS A 112 4.50 -18.85 -3.43
N GLY A 113 3.90 -19.75 -2.63
CA GLY A 113 2.90 -19.43 -1.61
C GLY A 113 1.46 -19.41 -2.11
N ALA A 114 1.18 -19.91 -3.34
CA ALA A 114 -0.17 -20.00 -3.92
C ALA A 114 -0.77 -21.41 -3.82
N SER A 115 -0.24 -22.28 -2.95
CA SER A 115 -0.62 -23.70 -2.91
C SER A 115 -2.10 -23.93 -2.62
N SER A 116 -2.75 -23.00 -1.94
CA SER A 116 -4.16 -23.13 -1.51
C SER A 116 -5.10 -22.12 -2.21
N ASN A 117 -4.63 -21.41 -3.23
CA ASN A 117 -5.46 -20.43 -3.92
C ASN A 117 -6.77 -20.99 -4.49
N ASN A 118 -6.79 -22.25 -4.91
CA ASN A 118 -7.98 -22.93 -5.44
C ASN A 118 -9.04 -23.24 -4.37
N LEU A 119 -8.70 -23.17 -3.09
CA LEU A 119 -9.59 -23.46 -1.97
C LEU A 119 -10.25 -22.21 -1.39
N ILE A 120 -9.87 -21.05 -1.88
CA ILE A 120 -10.22 -19.72 -1.39
C ILE A 120 -10.71 -18.90 -2.58
N LEU A 121 -11.52 -17.88 -2.33
CA LEU A 121 -11.92 -16.89 -3.32
C LEU A 121 -11.80 -15.47 -2.73
N ILE A 122 -11.73 -14.49 -3.62
CA ILE A 122 -11.77 -13.07 -3.25
C ILE A 122 -13.06 -12.46 -3.79
N SER A 123 -13.75 -11.69 -2.94
CA SER A 123 -14.92 -10.89 -3.31
C SER A 123 -14.77 -9.47 -2.75
N GLY A 124 -14.53 -8.52 -3.63
CA GLY A 124 -14.14 -7.16 -3.26
C GLY A 124 -12.82 -7.19 -2.47
N ASP A 125 -12.86 -6.72 -1.25
CA ASP A 125 -11.74 -6.70 -0.31
C ASP A 125 -11.71 -7.88 0.68
N LYS A 126 -12.56 -8.91 0.47
CA LYS A 126 -12.69 -10.04 1.40
C LYS A 126 -12.09 -11.31 0.83
N LEU A 127 -11.34 -12.03 1.68
CA LEU A 127 -10.91 -13.40 1.47
C LEU A 127 -11.96 -14.33 2.06
N LEU A 128 -12.44 -15.27 1.27
CA LEU A 128 -13.56 -16.16 1.62
C LEU A 128 -13.18 -17.62 1.36
N THR A 129 -13.80 -18.54 2.10
CA THR A 129 -13.69 -19.98 1.85
C THR A 129 -14.43 -20.36 0.55
N ASN A 130 -13.79 -21.14 -0.32
CA ASN A 130 -14.38 -21.73 -1.53
C ASN A 130 -14.62 -23.24 -1.39
N THR A 131 -14.22 -23.81 -0.26
CA THR A 131 -14.45 -25.21 0.12
C THR A 131 -14.49 -25.31 1.64
N GLN A 132 -14.96 -26.41 2.18
CA GLN A 132 -14.75 -26.72 3.59
C GLN A 132 -13.27 -27.02 3.82
N LEU A 133 -12.66 -26.25 4.72
CA LEU A 133 -11.28 -26.45 5.15
C LEU A 133 -11.25 -27.49 6.26
N ASN A 134 -10.18 -28.30 6.33
CA ASN A 134 -10.06 -29.37 7.29
C ASN A 134 -8.65 -29.31 7.93
N HIS A 135 -8.62 -29.12 9.23
CA HIS A 135 -7.38 -29.02 10.00
C HIS A 135 -6.52 -30.30 9.92
N LYS A 136 -7.16 -31.49 9.90
CA LYS A 136 -6.46 -32.77 9.80
C LYS A 136 -5.80 -33.01 8.44
N ALA A 137 -6.30 -32.33 7.39
CA ALA A 137 -5.68 -32.37 6.08
C ALA A 137 -4.49 -31.42 6.00
N ASN A 138 -4.66 -30.17 6.47
CA ASN A 138 -3.61 -29.16 6.61
C ASN A 138 -4.02 -28.17 7.71
N ASP A 139 -3.11 -27.83 8.57
CA ASP A 139 -3.28 -26.84 9.63
C ASP A 139 -2.98 -25.40 9.14
N ILE A 140 -2.29 -25.25 7.98
CA ILE A 140 -1.96 -23.98 7.35
C ILE A 140 -2.25 -24.06 5.86
N TYR A 141 -2.95 -23.04 5.34
CA TYR A 141 -3.24 -22.85 3.93
C TYR A 141 -2.62 -21.54 3.43
N SER A 142 -1.62 -21.67 2.55
CA SER A 142 -0.91 -20.50 1.98
C SER A 142 -1.64 -19.98 0.76
N VAL A 143 -1.93 -18.69 0.76
CA VAL A 143 -2.58 -17.97 -0.34
C VAL A 143 -1.72 -16.80 -0.81
N ARG A 144 -1.62 -16.62 -2.11
CA ARG A 144 -0.87 -15.53 -2.74
C ARG A 144 -1.81 -14.55 -3.38
N THR A 145 -1.80 -13.31 -2.90
CA THR A 145 -2.69 -12.24 -3.33
C THR A 145 -1.90 -11.10 -3.96
N LEU A 146 -2.44 -10.53 -5.02
CA LEU A 146 -2.04 -9.29 -5.66
C LEU A 146 -3.06 -8.21 -5.29
N ALA A 147 -2.61 -7.04 -4.90
CA ALA A 147 -3.34 -5.80 -4.93
C ALA A 147 -2.84 -4.96 -6.10
N GLU A 148 -3.74 -4.40 -6.88
CA GLU A 148 -3.45 -3.55 -8.03
C GLU A 148 -4.32 -2.30 -7.96
N ASP A 149 -3.70 -1.12 -8.08
CA ASP A 149 -4.40 0.17 -8.11
C ASP A 149 -4.98 0.46 -9.51
N LEU A 150 -5.68 1.59 -9.66
CA LEU A 150 -6.33 1.96 -10.91
C LEU A 150 -5.35 2.37 -12.02
N VAL A 151 -4.09 2.69 -11.69
CA VAL A 151 -3.06 3.05 -12.67
C VAL A 151 -2.11 1.90 -12.98
N GLY A 152 -2.27 0.75 -12.29
CA GLY A 152 -1.57 -0.49 -12.56
C GLY A 152 -0.34 -0.74 -11.69
N ASN A 153 -0.13 0.00 -10.59
CA ASN A 153 0.86 -0.34 -9.59
C ASN A 153 0.44 -1.59 -8.82
N LYS A 154 1.42 -2.41 -8.45
CA LYS A 154 1.16 -3.76 -7.93
C LYS A 154 1.95 -4.06 -6.69
N ILE A 155 1.28 -4.68 -5.71
CA ILE A 155 1.92 -5.28 -4.55
C ILE A 155 1.43 -6.70 -4.37
N VAL A 156 2.33 -7.61 -4.05
CA VAL A 156 2.01 -9.04 -3.88
C VAL A 156 2.41 -9.48 -2.49
N SER A 157 1.49 -10.16 -1.80
CA SER A 157 1.75 -10.77 -0.49
C SER A 157 1.30 -12.22 -0.45
N VAL A 158 1.93 -12.98 0.46
CA VAL A 158 1.54 -14.35 0.80
C VAL A 158 1.01 -14.35 2.23
N PHE A 159 -0.15 -14.94 2.42
CA PHE A 159 -0.78 -15.09 3.72
C PHE A 159 -0.91 -16.56 4.07
N ASP A 160 -0.46 -16.94 5.25
CA ASP A 160 -0.63 -18.28 5.81
C ASP A 160 -1.84 -18.28 6.73
N ILE A 161 -2.92 -18.91 6.28
CA ILE A 161 -4.18 -18.99 7.00
C ILE A 161 -4.16 -20.23 7.87
N LYS A 162 -4.16 -20.03 9.18
CA LYS A 162 -4.23 -21.10 10.17
C LYS A 162 -5.66 -21.63 10.30
N ILE A 163 -5.80 -22.95 10.29
CA ILE A 163 -7.08 -23.60 10.55
C ILE A 163 -7.12 -24.08 12.01
N ASN A 164 -8.11 -23.64 12.74
CA ASN A 164 -8.34 -24.11 14.10
C ASN A 164 -9.04 -25.45 14.08
N ASP A 165 -8.57 -26.40 14.91
CA ASP A 165 -9.21 -27.68 15.11
C ASP A 165 -10.52 -27.50 15.89
N VAL A 166 -11.62 -28.03 15.37
CA VAL A 166 -12.92 -28.07 16.02
C VAL A 166 -13.27 -29.53 16.26
N ASN A 167 -13.76 -29.84 17.45
CA ASN A 167 -14.09 -31.21 17.80
C ASN A 167 -15.11 -31.82 16.83
N ASP A 168 -14.69 -32.87 16.13
CA ASP A 168 -15.55 -33.61 15.22
C ASP A 168 -16.47 -34.59 15.96
N ALA A 169 -17.67 -34.79 15.44
CA ALA A 169 -18.54 -35.84 15.91
C ALA A 169 -17.91 -37.21 15.64
N PRO A 170 -18.08 -38.20 16.53
CA PRO A 170 -17.57 -39.54 16.31
C PRO A 170 -18.11 -40.13 14.98
N SER A 171 -17.19 -40.49 14.09
CA SER A 171 -17.57 -41.17 12.82
C SER A 171 -17.79 -42.64 13.09
N GLY A 172 -19.06 -43.02 13.26
CA GLY A 172 -19.60 -44.39 13.13
C GLY A 172 -19.07 -45.42 14.13
N ILE A 173 -19.96 -46.06 14.84
CA ILE A 173 -19.69 -47.35 15.51
C ILE A 173 -19.76 -48.43 14.43
N GLN A 174 -18.63 -49.04 14.08
CA GLN A 174 -18.60 -50.28 13.31
C GLN A 174 -18.94 -51.42 14.28
N PRO A 175 -20.05 -52.14 14.11
CA PRO A 175 -20.28 -53.34 14.91
C PRO A 175 -19.16 -54.34 14.60
N SER A 176 -18.45 -54.82 15.62
CA SER A 176 -17.49 -55.92 15.44
C SER A 176 -18.29 -57.14 14.93
N SER A 177 -17.98 -57.60 13.73
CA SER A 177 -18.48 -58.86 13.17
C SER A 177 -17.84 -60.04 13.83
N SER A 178 -18.22 -60.35 15.07
CA SER A 178 -17.91 -61.63 15.71
C SER A 178 -18.92 -61.89 16.82
N LEU A 179 -20.10 -62.25 16.43
CA LEU A 179 -20.94 -63.15 17.23
C LEU A 179 -20.86 -64.51 16.55
N GLN A 180 -20.04 -65.39 17.09
CA GLN A 180 -20.16 -66.86 16.89
C GLN A 180 -21.26 -67.39 17.77
#